data_31d119808834c4a725f02321f3152d39
#
_entry.id   31d119808834c4a725f02321f3152d39
#
_cell.length_a   1.000
_cell.length_b   1.000
_cell.length_c   1.000
_cell.angle_alpha   90.00
_cell.angle_beta   90.00
_cell.angle_gamma   90.00
#
_symmetry.space_group_name_H-M   'P 1'
#
loop_
_entity.id
_entity.type
_entity.pdbx_description
1 polymer ?
#
loop_
_entity_poly.entity_id
_entity_poly.type
_entity_poly.pdbx_seq_one_letter_code
_entity_poly.pdbx_strand_id
1 'polypeptide(L)'
;MHNDINRISNKIENIRDSIYDYNLKAMFNNIDSLIIEISNYVNIEEMPKDKINVFNTILENINISIQNKDYLLVSDILKFQLKDFIENI
;
A
#
# COMPACT_ATOMS: atom_id res chain seq x y z
N MET A 1 16.83 -5.86 -5.14
CA MET A 1 15.74 -5.06 -5.69
C MET A 1 14.49 -5.86 -5.98
N HIS A 2 14.56 -6.95 -6.74
CA HIS A 2 13.38 -7.78 -6.98
C HIS A 2 12.76 -8.34 -5.70
N ASN A 3 13.60 -8.65 -4.69
CA ASN A 3 13.12 -9.16 -3.41
C ASN A 3 12.28 -8.15 -2.65
N ASP A 4 12.61 -6.86 -2.74
CA ASP A 4 11.85 -5.81 -2.04
C ASP A 4 10.48 -5.61 -2.68
N ILE A 5 10.40 -5.64 -4.01
CA ILE A 5 9.14 -5.56 -4.73
C ILE A 5 8.27 -6.78 -4.40
N ASN A 6 8.86 -7.97 -4.34
CA ASN A 6 8.15 -9.19 -3.99
C ASN A 6 7.61 -9.14 -2.56
N ARG A 7 8.39 -8.60 -1.60
CA ARG A 7 7.93 -8.43 -0.22
C ARG A 7 6.74 -7.48 -0.15
N ILE A 8 6.82 -6.36 -0.87
CA ILE A 8 5.72 -5.39 -0.91
C ILE A 8 4.48 -6.03 -1.52
N SER A 9 4.64 -6.74 -2.63
CA SER A 9 3.52 -7.45 -3.28
C SER A 9 2.89 -8.48 -2.35
N ASN A 10 3.71 -9.24 -1.62
CA ASN A 10 3.22 -10.24 -0.68
C ASN A 10 2.44 -9.58 0.47
N LYS A 11 2.92 -8.46 0.99
CA LYS A 11 2.21 -7.73 2.03
C LYS A 11 0.88 -7.17 1.54
N ILE A 12 0.83 -6.70 0.31
CA ILE A 12 -0.42 -6.25 -0.32
C ILE A 12 -1.42 -7.42 -0.37
N GLU A 13 -0.99 -8.59 -0.83
CA GLU A 13 -1.86 -9.76 -0.89
C GLU A 13 -2.32 -10.21 0.50
N ASN A 14 -1.45 -10.13 1.52
CA ASN A 14 -1.83 -10.44 2.89
C ASN A 14 -2.92 -9.49 3.41
N ILE A 15 -2.83 -8.21 3.08
CA ILE A 15 -3.85 -7.23 3.45
C ILE A 15 -5.17 -7.57 2.76
N ARG A 16 -5.12 -7.87 1.47
CA ARG A 16 -6.32 -8.22 0.69
C ARG A 16 -6.99 -9.48 1.25
N ASP A 17 -6.20 -10.50 1.58
CA ASP A 17 -6.73 -11.71 2.21
C ASP A 17 -7.40 -11.39 3.55
N SER A 18 -6.79 -10.53 4.36
CA SER A 18 -7.36 -10.09 5.63
C SER A 18 -8.71 -9.40 5.44
N ILE A 19 -8.85 -8.59 4.40
CA ILE A 19 -10.09 -7.90 4.06
C ILE A 19 -11.17 -8.92 3.68
N TYR A 20 -10.84 -9.87 2.80
CA TYR A 20 -11.81 -10.89 2.37
C TYR A 20 -12.23 -11.80 3.53
N ASP A 21 -11.35 -12.02 4.51
CA ASP A 21 -11.65 -12.80 5.72
C ASP A 21 -12.34 -11.98 6.81
N TYR A 22 -12.59 -10.68 6.58
CA TYR A 22 -13.13 -9.75 7.57
C TYR A 22 -12.29 -9.67 8.84
N ASN A 23 -10.98 -9.90 8.72
CA ASN A 23 -10.05 -9.81 9.85
C ASN A 23 -9.42 -8.42 9.88
N LEU A 24 -10.13 -7.46 10.47
CA LEU A 24 -9.69 -6.06 10.47
C LEU A 24 -8.41 -5.86 11.29
N LYS A 25 -8.24 -6.61 12.38
CA LYS A 25 -7.02 -6.51 13.18
C LYS A 25 -5.80 -6.89 12.35
N ALA A 26 -5.87 -8.01 11.63
CA ALA A 26 -4.80 -8.45 10.74
C ALA A 26 -4.59 -7.45 9.60
N MET A 27 -5.67 -6.89 9.06
CA MET A 27 -5.60 -5.86 8.02
C MET A 27 -4.76 -4.66 8.49
N PHE A 28 -5.08 -4.09 9.66
CA PHE A 28 -4.36 -2.92 10.18
C PHE A 28 -2.91 -3.25 10.50
N ASN A 29 -2.63 -4.41 11.10
CA ASN A 29 -1.26 -4.83 11.38
C ASN A 29 -0.44 -5.00 10.10
N ASN A 30 -1.05 -5.56 9.06
CA ASN A 30 -0.39 -5.76 7.77
C ASN A 30 -0.19 -4.44 7.02
N ILE A 31 -1.10 -3.49 7.17
CA ILE A 31 -0.93 -2.14 6.60
C ILE A 31 0.28 -1.45 7.24
N ASP A 32 0.41 -1.49 8.55
CA ASP A 32 1.57 -0.91 9.24
C ASP A 32 2.86 -1.56 8.75
N SER A 33 2.88 -2.87 8.60
CA SER A 33 4.03 -3.62 8.09
C SER A 33 4.36 -3.24 6.65
N LEU A 34 3.34 -3.03 5.82
CA LEU A 34 3.50 -2.59 4.43
C LEU A 34 4.14 -1.20 4.36
N ILE A 35 3.69 -0.27 5.19
CA ILE A 35 4.24 1.09 5.22
C ILE A 35 5.73 1.05 5.57
N ILE A 36 6.12 0.22 6.53
CA ILE A 36 7.52 0.05 6.91
C ILE A 36 8.33 -0.49 5.73
N GLU A 37 7.83 -1.52 5.04
CA GLU A 37 8.53 -2.08 3.88
C GLU A 37 8.70 -1.06 2.76
N ILE A 38 7.66 -0.29 2.47
CA ILE A 38 7.73 0.75 1.43
C ILE A 38 8.74 1.82 1.84
N SER A 39 8.74 2.24 3.10
CA SER A 39 9.69 3.25 3.60
C SER A 39 11.13 2.79 3.47
N ASN A 40 11.39 1.49 3.58
CA ASN A 40 12.74 0.94 3.38
C ASN A 40 13.11 0.84 1.91
N TYR A 41 12.15 0.67 1.02
CA TYR A 41 12.38 0.51 -0.41
C TYR A 41 12.48 1.86 -1.14
N VAL A 42 11.62 2.81 -0.78
CA VAL A 42 11.50 4.10 -1.46
C VAL A 42 12.33 5.15 -0.75
N ASN A 43 13.27 5.76 -1.47
CA ASN A 43 14.00 6.92 -0.94
C ASN A 43 13.24 8.19 -1.32
N ILE A 44 12.42 8.68 -0.41
CA ILE A 44 11.58 9.86 -0.64
C ILE A 44 12.41 11.10 -0.94
N GLU A 45 13.61 11.22 -0.32
CA GLU A 45 14.48 12.38 -0.53
C GLU A 45 14.99 12.48 -1.97
N GLU A 46 15.14 11.35 -2.65
CA GLU A 46 15.61 11.29 -4.02
C GLU A 46 14.47 11.21 -5.03
N MET A 47 13.22 11.07 -4.56
CA MET A 47 12.07 10.91 -5.44
C MET A 47 11.68 12.25 -6.07
N PRO A 48 11.40 12.30 -7.40
CA PRO A 48 10.87 13.50 -8.03
C PRO A 48 9.58 13.97 -7.36
N LYS A 49 9.38 15.28 -7.33
CA LYS A 49 8.26 15.89 -6.62
C LYS A 49 6.90 15.39 -7.13
N ASP A 50 6.77 15.21 -8.44
CA ASP A 50 5.53 14.69 -9.03
C ASP A 50 5.23 13.26 -8.56
N LYS A 51 6.26 12.44 -8.38
CA LYS A 51 6.11 11.09 -7.85
C LYS A 51 5.71 11.11 -6.37
N ILE A 52 6.29 12.02 -5.59
CA ILE A 52 5.89 12.19 -4.18
C ILE A 52 4.42 12.58 -4.09
N ASN A 53 3.95 13.48 -4.95
CA ASN A 53 2.56 13.90 -4.96
C ASN A 53 1.61 12.76 -5.30
N VAL A 54 1.97 11.93 -6.27
CA VAL A 54 1.19 10.73 -6.63
C VAL A 54 1.13 9.76 -5.46
N PHE A 55 2.27 9.49 -4.84
CA PHE A 55 2.35 8.58 -3.70
C PHE A 55 1.47 9.06 -2.54
N ASN A 56 1.56 10.34 -2.20
CA ASN A 56 0.76 10.92 -1.13
C ASN A 56 -0.74 10.84 -1.44
N THR A 57 -1.13 11.04 -2.70
CA THR A 57 -2.53 10.90 -3.12
C THR A 57 -3.03 9.47 -2.94
N ILE A 58 -2.21 8.48 -3.30
CA ILE A 58 -2.57 7.07 -3.11
C ILE A 58 -2.77 6.76 -1.62
N LEU A 59 -1.84 7.20 -0.76
CA LEU A 59 -1.94 6.98 0.68
C LEU A 59 -3.18 7.68 1.26
N GLU A 60 -3.47 8.89 0.83
CA GLU A 60 -4.66 9.62 1.26
C GLU A 60 -5.94 8.89 0.86
N ASN A 61 -6.00 8.36 -0.35
CA ASN A 61 -7.16 7.61 -0.83
C ASN A 61 -7.38 6.33 -0.01
N ILE A 62 -6.30 5.64 0.37
CA ILE A 62 -6.38 4.49 1.27
C ILE A 62 -6.95 4.91 2.62
N ASN A 63 -6.44 6.01 3.19
CA ASN A 63 -6.89 6.49 4.49
C ASN A 63 -8.38 6.88 4.47
N ILE A 64 -8.82 7.59 3.44
CA ILE A 64 -10.23 7.97 3.29
C ILE A 64 -11.11 6.72 3.18
N SER A 65 -10.68 5.72 2.41
CA SER A 65 -11.42 4.47 2.26
C SER A 65 -11.56 3.73 3.59
N ILE A 66 -10.50 3.72 4.41
CA ILE A 66 -10.54 3.14 5.75
C ILE A 66 -11.53 3.90 6.64
N GLN A 67 -11.49 5.23 6.62
CA GLN A 67 -12.41 6.07 7.40
C GLN A 67 -13.85 5.82 7.02
N ASN A 68 -14.13 5.56 5.76
CA ASN A 68 -15.46 5.25 5.24
C ASN A 68 -15.84 3.77 5.41
N LYS A 69 -14.94 2.96 5.99
CA LYS A 69 -15.12 1.51 6.13
C LYS A 69 -15.33 0.80 4.78
N ASP A 70 -14.79 1.38 3.72
CA ASP A 70 -14.85 0.81 2.37
C ASP A 70 -13.59 -0.03 2.14
N TYR A 71 -13.55 -1.20 2.76
CA TYR A 71 -12.35 -2.05 2.74
C TYR A 71 -12.12 -2.71 1.39
N LEU A 72 -13.17 -2.94 0.60
CA LEU A 72 -13.00 -3.44 -0.77
C LEU A 72 -12.28 -2.40 -1.63
N LEU A 73 -12.57 -1.12 -1.42
CA LEU A 73 -11.85 -0.05 -2.11
C LEU A 73 -10.38 0.01 -1.67
N VAL A 74 -10.10 -0.20 -0.38
CA VAL A 74 -8.71 -0.32 0.09
C VAL A 74 -7.98 -1.41 -0.69
N SER A 75 -8.59 -2.59 -0.83
CA SER A 75 -8.01 -3.70 -1.59
C SER A 75 -7.71 -3.30 -3.04
N ASP A 76 -8.64 -2.62 -3.69
CA ASP A 76 -8.49 -2.21 -5.08
C ASP A 76 -7.38 -1.16 -5.25
N ILE A 77 -7.31 -0.19 -4.34
CA ILE A 77 -6.25 0.84 -4.37
C ILE A 77 -4.88 0.19 -4.21
N LEU A 78 -4.75 -0.75 -3.27
CA LEU A 78 -3.50 -1.45 -3.05
C LEU A 78 -3.05 -2.21 -4.29
N LYS A 79 -3.97 -2.93 -4.92
CA LYS A 79 -3.66 -3.76 -6.08
C LYS A 79 -3.39 -2.95 -7.34
N PHE A 80 -4.24 -1.96 -7.64
CA PHE A 80 -4.22 -1.28 -8.92
C PHE A 80 -3.46 0.03 -8.91
N GLN A 81 -3.39 0.72 -7.78
CA GLN A 81 -2.71 2.01 -7.69
C GLN A 81 -1.35 1.89 -7.01
N LEU A 82 -1.30 1.35 -5.80
CA LEU A 82 -0.04 1.31 -5.05
C LEU A 82 0.96 0.36 -5.66
N LYS A 83 0.54 -0.85 -6.00
CA LYS A 83 1.45 -1.85 -6.59
C LYS A 83 2.02 -1.33 -7.91
N ASP A 84 1.17 -0.79 -8.76
CA ASP A 84 1.60 -0.22 -10.04
C ASP A 84 2.59 0.92 -9.84
N PHE A 85 2.32 1.81 -8.89
CA PHE A 85 3.23 2.91 -8.57
C PHE A 85 4.61 2.39 -8.14
N ILE A 86 4.65 1.41 -7.23
CA ILE A 86 5.91 0.86 -6.72
C ILE A 86 6.69 0.16 -7.82
N GLU A 87 6.03 -0.53 -8.73
CA GLU A 87 6.69 -1.23 -9.84
C GLU A 87 7.28 -0.27 -10.89
N ASN A 88 6.80 0.97 -10.94
CA ASN A 88 7.17 1.95 -11.98
C ASN A 88 8.00 3.13 -11.47
N ILE A 89 8.49 3.09 -10.25
CA ILE A 89 9.37 4.16 -9.74
C ILE A 89 10.87 3.92 -9.94
#